data_c1f43874ed00d9ea9368d55984ed2a0c
#
_entry.id   c1f43874ed00d9ea9368d55984ed2a0c
#
_cell.length_a   1.000
_cell.length_b   1.000
_cell.length_c   1.000
_cell.angle_alpha   90.00
_cell.angle_beta   90.00
_cell.angle_gamma   90.00
#
_symmetry.space_group_name_H-M   'P 1'
#
loop_
_entity.id
_entity.type
_entity.pdbx_description
1 polymer ?
#
loop_
_entity_poly.entity_id
_entity_poly.type
_entity_poly.pdbx_seq_one_letter_code
_entity_poly.pdbx_strand_id
1 'polypeptide(L)'
;MDVARTALRKGVRHVSVFCRRYQTAASVREVDYAKADGVEFYYGMRPTRITDDGGYYKKVEMDEEGNITSTSEEQFFPCSSVIIAISQGAQNRIVSTTTGLEMSSHGLLATDENGHTT
;
A
#
# COMPACT_ATOMS: atom_id res chain seq x y z
N MET A 1 6.45 1.68 3.14
CA MET A 1 7.43 2.76 3.41
C MET A 1 8.84 2.44 2.95
N ASP A 2 9.27 1.20 3.02
CA ASP A 2 10.62 0.80 2.58
C ASP A 2 10.88 1.11 1.11
N VAL A 3 9.90 0.87 0.24
CA VAL A 3 10.01 1.17 -1.19
C VAL A 3 10.26 2.66 -1.43
N ALA A 4 9.50 3.53 -0.78
CA ALA A 4 9.61 4.99 -0.93
C ALA A 4 10.98 5.48 -0.46
N ARG A 5 11.42 5.08 0.71
CA ARG A 5 12.73 5.45 1.28
C ARG A 5 13.87 4.89 0.44
N THR A 6 13.76 3.66 -0.03
CA THR A 6 14.76 3.03 -0.90
C THR A 6 14.88 3.78 -2.21
N ALA A 7 13.78 4.20 -2.82
CA ALA A 7 13.80 4.98 -4.06
C ALA A 7 14.59 6.30 -3.87
N LEU A 8 14.37 7.01 -2.78
CA LEU A 8 15.14 8.22 -2.47
C LEU A 8 16.62 7.94 -2.30
N ARG A 9 16.98 6.86 -1.59
CA ARG A 9 18.38 6.46 -1.38
C ARG A 9 19.07 6.05 -2.67
N LYS A 10 18.34 5.60 -3.66
CA LYS A 10 18.85 5.24 -4.99
C LYS A 10 18.95 6.42 -5.96
N GLY A 11 18.66 7.62 -5.50
CA GLY A 11 18.84 8.85 -6.27
C GLY A 11 17.61 9.39 -6.96
N VAL A 12 16.43 8.87 -6.68
CA VAL A 12 15.18 9.44 -7.19
C VAL A 12 14.96 10.81 -6.54
N ARG A 13 14.70 11.83 -7.35
CA ARG A 13 14.58 13.21 -6.86
C ARG A 13 13.28 13.47 -6.12
N HIS A 14 12.19 12.92 -6.60
CA HIS A 14 10.86 13.13 -6.05
C HIS A 14 10.14 11.80 -5.90
N VAL A 15 9.71 11.50 -4.69
CA VAL A 15 8.91 10.32 -4.39
C VAL A 15 7.61 10.79 -3.76
N SER A 16 6.49 10.39 -4.36
CA SER A 16 5.15 10.70 -3.88
C SER A 16 4.41 9.41 -3.58
N VAL A 17 3.78 9.33 -2.43
CA VAL A 17 2.97 8.19 -2.01
C VAL A 17 1.50 8.56 -2.07
N PHE A 18 0.74 7.82 -2.87
CA PHE A 18 -0.70 7.99 -2.99
C PHE A 18 -1.41 6.96 -2.11
N CYS A 19 -2.19 7.45 -1.17
CA CYS A 19 -2.96 6.63 -0.25
C CYS A 19 -4.45 6.82 -0.53
N ARG A 20 -5.16 5.74 -0.75
CA ARG A 20 -6.61 5.77 -0.98
C ARG A 20 -7.37 6.26 0.26
N ARG A 21 -6.88 5.93 1.45
CA ARG A 21 -7.45 6.35 2.73
C ARG A 21 -6.70 7.56 3.28
N TYR A 22 -7.25 8.19 4.30
CA TYR A 22 -6.58 9.29 5.01
C TYR A 22 -5.52 8.82 6.02
N GLN A 23 -5.36 7.51 6.16
CA GLN A 23 -4.31 6.91 6.96
C GLN A 23 -3.62 5.81 6.15
N THR A 24 -2.31 5.66 6.36
CA THR A 24 -1.56 4.55 5.78
C THR A 24 -1.68 3.31 6.67
N ALA A 25 -1.44 2.13 6.08
CA ALA A 25 -1.27 0.89 6.86
C ALA A 25 0.08 0.84 7.60
N ALA A 26 1.01 1.72 7.25
CA ALA A 26 2.31 1.83 7.89
C ALA A 26 2.19 2.49 9.27
N SER A 27 3.12 2.19 10.17
CA SER A 27 3.15 2.82 11.48
C SER A 27 3.43 4.32 11.37
N VAL A 28 3.00 5.09 12.38
CA VAL A 28 3.26 6.54 12.45
C VAL A 28 4.76 6.81 12.35
N ARG A 29 5.58 6.01 13.02
CA ARG A 29 7.04 6.15 13.00
C ARG A 29 7.61 5.98 11.60
N GLU A 30 7.17 4.98 10.85
CA GLU A 30 7.62 4.76 9.47
C GLU A 30 7.23 5.92 8.54
N VAL A 31 6.02 6.45 8.71
CA VAL A 31 5.55 7.63 7.96
C VAL A 31 6.39 8.86 8.30
N ASP A 32 6.67 9.09 9.58
CA ASP A 32 7.49 10.23 10.01
C ASP A 32 8.92 10.14 9.47
N TYR A 33 9.53 8.96 9.48
CA TYR A 33 10.85 8.77 8.89
C TYR A 33 10.85 9.00 7.38
N ALA A 34 9.83 8.51 6.68
CA ALA A 34 9.71 8.73 5.25
C ALA A 34 9.54 10.22 4.91
N LYS A 35 8.73 10.94 5.67
CA LYS A 35 8.58 12.40 5.52
C LYS A 35 9.89 13.14 5.79
N ALA A 36 10.64 12.73 6.82
CA ALA A 36 11.95 13.29 7.12
C ALA A 36 12.96 13.05 5.98
N ASP A 37 12.85 11.94 5.28
CA ASP A 37 13.67 11.63 4.10
C ASP A 37 13.24 12.41 2.84
N GLY A 38 12.10 13.07 2.86
CA GLY A 38 11.61 13.89 1.75
C GLY A 38 10.50 13.27 0.92
N VAL A 39 9.87 12.21 1.40
CA VAL A 39 8.70 11.60 0.73
C VAL A 39 7.47 12.48 0.92
N GLU A 40 6.77 12.75 -0.17
CA GLU A 40 5.48 13.47 -0.14
C GLU A 40 4.33 12.49 -0.07
N PHE A 41 3.34 12.78 0.77
CA PHE A 41 2.16 11.94 0.97
C PHE A 41 0.90 12.65 0.50
N TYR A 42 0.11 11.94 -0.30
CA TYR A 42 -1.18 12.40 -0.79
C TYR A 42 -2.25 11.41 -0.34
N TYR A 43 -3.15 11.86 0.51
CA TYR A 43 -4.24 11.04 1.07
C TYR A 43 -5.53 11.23 0.28
N GLY A 44 -6.39 10.22 0.32
CA GLY A 44 -7.66 10.27 -0.40
C GLY A 44 -7.49 10.23 -1.92
N MET A 45 -6.41 9.64 -2.41
CA MET A 45 -6.11 9.52 -3.84
C MET A 45 -6.35 8.11 -4.33
N ARG A 46 -7.30 7.93 -5.23
CA ARG A 46 -7.60 6.64 -5.83
C ARG A 46 -7.02 6.59 -7.25
N PRO A 47 -5.98 5.78 -7.50
CA PRO A 47 -5.47 5.60 -8.86
C PRO A 47 -6.52 4.96 -9.76
N THR A 48 -6.65 5.45 -11.00
CA THR A 48 -7.60 4.94 -11.97
C THR A 48 -6.93 4.26 -13.14
N ARG A 49 -5.81 4.81 -13.62
CA ARG A 49 -5.01 4.19 -14.67
C ARG A 49 -3.59 4.70 -14.66
N ILE A 50 -2.69 3.93 -15.24
CA ILE A 50 -1.27 4.25 -15.37
C ILE A 50 -0.93 4.31 -16.85
N THR A 51 -0.21 5.37 -17.25
CA THR A 51 0.27 5.57 -18.61
C THR A 51 1.78 5.77 -18.62
N ASP A 52 2.38 5.83 -19.81
CA ASP A 52 3.82 6.07 -19.96
C ASP A 52 4.26 7.44 -19.41
N ASP A 53 3.35 8.42 -19.40
CA ASP A 53 3.63 9.79 -18.96
C ASP A 53 3.36 10.01 -17.46
N GLY A 54 2.67 9.11 -16.81
CA GLY A 54 2.31 9.23 -15.39
C GLY A 54 1.09 8.43 -14.99
N GLY A 55 0.40 8.90 -13.96
CA GLY A 55 -0.79 8.25 -13.43
C GLY A 55 -2.00 9.15 -13.40
N TYR A 56 -3.17 8.57 -13.61
CA TYR A 56 -4.45 9.24 -13.40
C TYR A 56 -5.05 8.82 -12.08
N TYR A 57 -5.67 9.75 -11.39
CA TYR A 57 -6.26 9.51 -10.09
C TYR A 57 -7.54 10.33 -9.90
N LYS A 58 -8.36 9.90 -8.95
CA LYS A 58 -9.51 10.65 -8.46
C LYS A 58 -9.33 10.94 -6.98
N LYS A 59 -9.63 12.15 -6.56
CA LYS A 59 -9.69 12.50 -5.14
C LYS A 59 -10.99 11.97 -4.56
N VAL A 60 -10.90 11.30 -3.42
CA VAL A 60 -12.07 10.80 -2.70
C VAL A 60 -12.15 11.48 -1.35
N GLU A 61 -13.37 11.85 -0.96
CA GLU A 61 -13.68 12.30 0.39
C GLU A 61 -14.36 11.16 1.14
N MET A 62 -13.99 10.98 2.39
CA MET A 62 -14.52 9.94 3.26
C MET A 62 -15.14 10.56 4.49
N ASP A 63 -16.20 9.93 5.02
CA ASP A 63 -16.74 10.27 6.33
C ASP A 63 -15.90 9.65 7.46
N GLU A 64 -16.32 9.88 8.71
CA GLU A 64 -15.63 9.34 9.89
C GLU A 64 -15.62 7.81 9.94
N GLU A 65 -16.57 7.17 9.27
CA GLU A 65 -16.69 5.70 9.19
C GLU A 65 -15.85 5.10 8.06
N GLY A 66 -15.23 5.93 7.22
CA GLY A 66 -14.42 5.50 6.08
C GLY A 66 -15.22 5.25 4.80
N ASN A 67 -16.49 5.65 4.75
CA ASN A 67 -17.30 5.58 3.54
C ASN A 67 -16.99 6.72 2.59
N ILE A 68 -16.94 6.45 1.29
CA ILE A 68 -16.71 7.47 0.28
C ILE A 68 -17.96 8.32 0.16
N THR A 69 -17.84 9.64 0.44
CA THR A 69 -18.92 10.61 0.37
C THR A 69 -18.91 11.37 -0.94
N SER A 70 -17.75 11.61 -1.54
CA SER A 70 -17.64 12.21 -2.86
C SER A 70 -16.38 11.73 -3.58
N THR A 71 -16.39 11.85 -4.90
CA THR A 71 -15.26 11.52 -5.77
C THR A 71 -15.10 12.60 -6.81
N SER A 72 -13.89 13.14 -6.98
CA SER A 72 -13.59 14.14 -8.00
C SER A 72 -13.55 13.53 -9.40
N GLU A 73 -13.44 14.38 -10.41
CA GLU A 73 -13.09 13.95 -11.77
C GLU A 73 -11.65 13.41 -11.81
N GLU A 74 -11.35 12.64 -12.85
CA GLU A 74 -10.01 12.09 -13.07
C GLU A 74 -9.00 13.20 -13.30
N GLN A 75 -7.89 13.17 -12.55
CA GLN A 75 -6.78 14.12 -12.64
C GLN A 75 -5.51 13.40 -13.02
N PHE A 76 -4.58 14.11 -13.65
CA PHE A 76 -3.31 13.58 -14.10
C PHE A 76 -2.17 13.99 -13.17
N PHE A 77 -1.32 13.03 -12.83
CA PHE A 77 -0.09 13.26 -12.08
C PHE A 77 1.11 12.79 -12.92
N PRO A 78 1.98 13.73 -13.37
CA PRO A 78 3.15 13.36 -14.17
C PRO A 78 4.20 12.67 -13.32
N CYS A 79 4.68 11.52 -13.79
CA CYS A 79 5.79 10.82 -13.17
C CYS A 79 6.44 9.87 -14.19
N SER A 80 7.66 9.47 -13.92
CA SER A 80 8.41 8.57 -14.81
C SER A 80 8.27 7.10 -14.41
N SER A 81 7.91 6.82 -13.17
CA SER A 81 7.77 5.45 -12.66
C SER A 81 6.66 5.36 -11.63
N VAL A 82 5.93 4.26 -11.66
CA VAL A 82 4.87 3.96 -10.69
C VAL A 82 5.14 2.58 -10.09
N ILE A 83 5.11 2.51 -8.77
CA ILE A 83 5.29 1.25 -8.03
C ILE A 83 4.00 0.96 -7.27
N ILE A 84 3.43 -0.20 -7.50
CA ILE A 84 2.23 -0.66 -6.79
C ILE A 84 2.68 -1.37 -5.52
N ALA A 85 2.34 -0.78 -4.37
CA ALA A 85 2.73 -1.27 -3.05
C ALA A 85 1.49 -1.41 -2.14
N ILE A 86 0.51 -2.19 -2.60
CA ILE A 86 -0.79 -2.37 -1.96
C ILE A 86 -0.87 -3.61 -1.09
N SER A 87 0.26 -4.12 -0.62
CA SER A 87 0.39 -5.36 0.14
C SER A 87 0.60 -6.58 -0.76
N GLN A 88 0.77 -7.72 -0.13
CA GLN A 88 1.01 -8.99 -0.80
C GLN A 88 0.05 -10.04 -0.23
N GLY A 89 -0.38 -10.95 -1.10
CA GLY A 89 -1.13 -12.12 -0.68
C GLY A 89 -0.21 -13.24 -0.21
N ALA A 90 -0.72 -14.11 0.63
CA ALA A 90 0.00 -15.28 1.09
C ALA A 90 0.16 -16.31 -0.05
N GLN A 91 1.36 -16.90 -0.16
CA GLN A 91 1.60 -18.01 -1.07
C GLN A 91 1.28 -19.33 -0.34
N ASN A 92 0.10 -19.88 -0.59
CA ASN A 92 -0.44 -21.02 0.17
C ASN A 92 -0.21 -22.38 -0.48
N ARG A 93 0.63 -22.49 -1.48
CA ARG A 93 0.84 -23.75 -2.19
C ARG A 93 1.27 -24.88 -1.25
N ILE A 94 2.19 -24.58 -0.33
CA ILE A 94 2.69 -25.58 0.62
C ILE A 94 1.56 -26.08 1.54
N VAL A 95 0.67 -25.21 1.98
CA VAL A 95 -0.45 -25.57 2.85
C VAL A 95 -1.48 -26.41 2.10
N SER A 96 -1.81 -26.00 0.88
CA SER A 96 -2.82 -26.70 0.05
C SER A 96 -2.36 -28.08 -0.42
N THR A 97 -1.05 -28.32 -0.46
CA THR A 97 -0.47 -29.60 -0.90
C THR A 97 0.04 -30.49 0.23
N THR A 98 0.02 -30.02 1.47
CA THR A 98 0.52 -30.74 2.64
C THR A 98 -0.64 -31.11 3.57
N THR A 99 -0.82 -32.39 3.79
CA THR A 99 -1.87 -32.92 4.69
C THR A 99 -1.54 -32.55 6.14
N GLY A 100 -2.53 -32.10 6.90
CA GLY A 100 -2.42 -31.80 8.32
C GLY A 100 -2.05 -30.37 8.67
N LEU A 101 -1.77 -29.51 7.67
CA LEU A 101 -1.60 -28.08 7.89
C LEU A 101 -2.92 -27.34 7.73
N GLU A 102 -3.22 -26.46 8.66
CA GLU A 102 -4.40 -25.60 8.61
C GLU A 102 -4.04 -24.16 8.33
N MET A 103 -4.95 -23.44 7.68
CA MET A 103 -4.81 -22.03 7.41
C MET A 103 -5.70 -21.19 8.31
N SER A 104 -5.20 -20.02 8.70
CA SER A 104 -6.00 -18.98 9.33
C SER A 104 -6.98 -18.36 8.32
N SER A 105 -7.90 -17.54 8.83
CA SER A 105 -8.86 -16.80 7.98
C SER A 105 -8.20 -15.84 6.99
N HIS A 106 -6.92 -15.50 7.21
CA HIS A 106 -6.14 -14.62 6.34
C HIS A 106 -5.27 -15.38 5.33
N GLY A 107 -5.41 -16.69 5.22
CA GLY A 107 -4.62 -17.51 4.30
C GLY A 107 -3.19 -17.79 4.76
N LEU A 108 -2.88 -17.57 6.03
CA LEU A 108 -1.60 -17.86 6.66
C LEU A 108 -1.66 -19.20 7.39
N LEU A 109 -0.51 -19.78 7.69
CA LEU A 109 -0.45 -20.98 8.53
C LEU A 109 -1.10 -20.72 9.89
N ALA A 110 -1.99 -21.61 10.32
CA ALA A 110 -2.55 -21.54 11.65
C ALA A 110 -1.48 -21.98 12.66
N THR A 111 -1.28 -21.17 13.69
CA THR A 111 -0.31 -21.43 14.76
C THR A 111 -0.95 -21.26 16.12
N ASP A 112 -0.39 -21.95 17.12
CA ASP A 112 -0.73 -21.71 18.52
C ASP A 112 0.02 -20.48 19.07
N GLU A 113 -0.18 -20.18 20.34
CA GLU A 113 0.47 -19.05 21.02
C GLU A 113 1.99 -19.13 21.08
N ASN A 114 2.56 -20.33 20.88
CA ASN A 114 4.00 -20.58 20.85
C ASN A 114 4.57 -20.61 19.42
N GLY A 115 3.72 -20.39 18.41
CA GLY A 115 4.14 -20.42 17.01
C GLY A 115 4.18 -21.80 16.38
N HIS A 116 3.65 -22.84 17.04
CA HIS A 116 3.59 -24.19 16.48
C HIS A 116 2.43 -24.32 15.48
N THR A 117 2.71 -24.94 14.34
CA THR A 117 1.68 -25.28 13.34
C THR A 117 0.93 -26.55 13.70
N THR A 118 -0.20 -26.78 13.06
CA THR A 118 -0.96 -28.03 13.21
C THR A 118 -0.29 -29.22 12.51
#